data_58a525446219fc09e82d09f175067625
#
_entry.id   58a525446219fc09e82d09f175067625
#
_cell.length_a   1.000
_cell.length_b   1.000
_cell.length_c   1.000
_cell.angle_alpha   90.00
_cell.angle_beta   90.00
_cell.angle_gamma   90.00
#
_symmetry.space_group_name_H-M   'P 1'
#
loop_
_entity.id
_entity.type
_entity.pdbx_description
1 polymer ?
#
loop_
_entity_poly.entity_id
_entity_poly.type
_entity_poly.pdbx_seq_one_letter_code
_entity_poly.pdbx_strand_id
1 'polypeptide(L)' 'MITYLAVLKKDINFKKLEALLKSKNIKLASHYKTIGVVKLESSIPVSESEFQEYFISVEEEKDNLTI' A
#
# COMPACT_ATOMS: atom_id res chain seq x y z
N MET A 1 5.61 11.86 -6.43
CA MET A 1 4.95 10.95 -5.53
C MET A 1 5.24 9.54 -5.92
N ILE A 2 5.45 8.69 -4.99
CA ILE A 2 5.77 7.29 -5.27
C ILE A 2 4.50 6.46 -5.13
N THR A 3 4.26 5.59 -6.08
CA THR A 3 3.09 4.73 -6.06
C THR A 3 3.51 3.31 -5.72
N TYR A 4 2.77 2.67 -4.82
CA TYR A 4 3.04 1.31 -4.42
C TYR A 4 1.82 0.43 -4.63
N LEU A 5 2.06 -0.84 -4.93
CA LEU A 5 1.00 -1.83 -4.96
C LEU A 5 1.31 -2.80 -3.82
N ALA A 6 0.35 -3.00 -2.97
CA ALA A 6 0.52 -3.85 -1.81
C ALA A 6 -0.55 -4.94 -1.79
N VAL A 7 -0.13 -6.16 -1.46
CA VAL A 7 -1.07 -7.27 -1.37
C VAL A 7 -1.45 -7.44 0.08
N LEU A 8 -2.75 -7.41 0.36
CA LEU A 8 -3.24 -7.48 1.73
C LEU A 8 -3.20 -8.91 2.27
N LYS A 9 -2.93 -9.02 3.56
CA LYS A 9 -3.07 -10.30 4.24
C LYS A 9 -4.54 -10.53 4.51
N LYS A 10 -4.89 -11.78 4.76
CA LYS A 10 -6.25 -12.09 5.14
C LYS A 10 -6.45 -11.65 6.58
N ASP A 11 -7.68 -11.47 6.94
CA ASP A 11 -8.04 -11.18 8.35
C ASP A 11 -7.39 -9.97 8.96
N ILE A 12 -7.10 -8.95 8.19
CA ILE A 12 -6.58 -7.73 8.77
C ILE A 12 -7.74 -6.80 9.10
N ASN A 13 -7.50 -5.88 10.00
CA ASN A 13 -8.48 -4.86 10.30
C ASN A 13 -8.22 -3.67 9.38
N PHE A 14 -9.02 -3.55 8.35
CA PHE A 14 -8.80 -2.52 7.33
C PHE A 14 -8.90 -1.11 7.90
N LYS A 15 -9.73 -0.90 8.89
CA LYS A 15 -9.84 0.42 9.50
C LYS A 15 -8.56 0.82 10.21
N LYS A 16 -7.91 -0.15 10.86
CA LYS A 16 -6.64 0.12 11.51
C LYS A 16 -5.57 0.42 10.47
N LEU A 17 -5.60 -0.27 9.34
CA LEU A 17 -4.68 -0.02 8.26
C LEU A 17 -4.88 1.39 7.73
N GLU A 18 -6.11 1.81 7.52
CA GLU A 18 -6.39 3.15 7.03
C GLU A 18 -5.87 4.20 8.00
N ALA A 19 -6.05 3.97 9.29
CA ALA A 19 -5.58 4.92 10.30
C ALA A 19 -4.05 5.01 10.29
N LEU A 20 -3.39 3.88 10.12
CA LEU A 20 -1.94 3.87 10.05
C LEU A 20 -1.44 4.62 8.81
N LEU A 21 -2.08 4.40 7.67
CA LEU A 21 -1.70 5.08 6.45
C LEU A 21 -1.88 6.60 6.60
N LYS A 22 -2.97 7.02 7.21
CA LYS A 22 -3.19 8.43 7.44
C LYS A 22 -2.12 9.01 8.34
N SER A 23 -1.74 8.29 9.38
CA SER A 23 -0.76 8.79 10.32
C SER A 23 0.61 8.94 9.69
N LYS A 24 0.86 8.24 8.59
CA LYS A 24 2.12 8.32 7.88
C LYS A 24 2.02 9.15 6.60
N ASN A 25 0.89 9.83 6.41
CA ASN A 25 0.65 10.66 5.24
C ASN A 25 0.73 9.86 3.93
N ILE A 26 0.26 8.63 3.97
CA ILE A 26 0.20 7.79 2.79
C ILE A 26 -1.24 7.76 2.31
N LYS A 27 -1.45 8.04 1.03
CA LYS A 27 -2.79 8.07 0.48
C LYS A 27 -3.18 6.72 -0.07
N LEU A 28 -4.37 6.25 0.27
CA LEU A 28 -4.90 5.03 -0.30
C LEU A 28 -5.60 5.42 -1.59
N ALA A 29 -4.96 5.19 -2.71
CA ALA A 29 -5.49 5.62 -4.00
C ALA A 29 -6.57 4.69 -4.53
N SER A 30 -6.40 3.40 -4.34
CA SER A 30 -7.38 2.43 -4.83
C SER A 30 -7.36 1.18 -3.97
N HIS A 31 -8.48 0.49 -3.96
CA HIS A 31 -8.57 -0.77 -3.22
C HIS A 31 -9.28 -1.79 -4.12
N TYR A 32 -8.55 -2.78 -4.57
CA TYR A 32 -9.09 -3.81 -5.44
C TYR A 32 -9.52 -4.99 -4.57
N LYS A 33 -10.73 -4.94 -4.07
CA LYS A 33 -11.21 -5.90 -3.08
C LYS A 33 -11.19 -7.33 -3.58
N THR A 34 -11.50 -7.52 -4.83
CA THR A 34 -11.61 -8.87 -5.37
C THR A 34 -10.27 -9.61 -5.32
N ILE A 35 -9.17 -8.92 -5.51
CA ILE A 35 -7.87 -9.56 -5.52
C ILE A 35 -7.03 -9.22 -4.30
N GLY A 36 -7.57 -8.44 -3.38
CA GLY A 36 -6.87 -8.13 -2.14
C GLY A 36 -5.64 -7.27 -2.32
N VAL A 37 -5.70 -6.30 -3.21
CA VAL A 37 -4.56 -5.43 -3.50
C VAL A 37 -4.98 -3.99 -3.27
N VAL A 38 -4.08 -3.18 -2.76
CA VAL A 38 -4.33 -1.74 -2.61
C VAL A 38 -3.25 -0.97 -3.33
N LYS A 39 -3.60 0.20 -3.83
CA LYS A 39 -2.66 1.10 -4.47
C LYS A 39 -2.45 2.28 -3.53
N LEU A 40 -1.21 2.55 -3.19
CA LEU A 40 -0.85 3.58 -2.23
C LEU A 40 0.01 4.64 -2.91
N GLU A 41 -0.14 5.88 -2.46
CA GLU A 41 0.69 6.98 -2.96
C GLU A 41 1.36 7.64 -1.77
N SER A 42 2.66 7.88 -1.85
CA SER A 42 3.40 8.48 -0.76
C SER A 42 4.45 9.43 -1.32
N SER A 43 4.74 10.50 -0.59
CA SER A 43 5.77 11.43 -1.03
C SER A 43 7.15 10.96 -0.57
N ILE A 44 7.22 9.96 0.27
CA ILE A 44 8.50 9.42 0.74
C ILE A 44 8.46 7.90 0.57
N PRO A 45 9.62 7.26 0.51
CA PRO A 45 9.65 5.81 0.37
C PRO A 45 8.96 5.12 1.55
N VAL A 46 8.24 4.07 1.27
CA VAL A 46 7.54 3.30 2.28
C VAL A 46 8.34 2.04 2.56
N SER A 47 8.58 1.77 3.84
CA SER A 47 9.31 0.59 4.22
C SER A 47 8.36 -0.58 4.35
N GLU A 48 8.66 -1.68 3.67
CA GLU A 48 7.83 -2.85 3.73
C GLU A 48 7.72 -3.38 5.16
N SER A 49 8.78 -3.24 5.93
CA SER A 49 8.76 -3.76 7.30
C SER A 49 7.76 -3.05 8.20
N GLU A 50 7.38 -1.82 7.88
CA GLU A 50 6.43 -1.10 8.70
C GLU A 50 5.02 -1.63 8.55
N PHE A 51 4.76 -2.36 7.46
CA PHE A 51 3.43 -2.84 7.19
C PHE A 51 3.33 -4.35 7.14
N GLN A 52 4.29 -5.05 7.73
CA GLN A 52 4.29 -6.50 7.68
C GLN A 52 3.05 -7.15 8.28
N GLU A 53 2.40 -6.46 9.19
CA GLU A 53 1.19 -6.99 9.79
C GLU A 53 -0.01 -6.95 8.85
N TYR A 54 0.04 -6.10 7.86
CA TYR A 54 -1.11 -5.89 6.98
C TYR A 54 -0.89 -6.36 5.57
N PHE A 55 0.35 -6.37 5.10
CA PHE A 55 0.63 -6.70 3.71
C PHE A 55 1.50 -7.94 3.58
N ILE A 56 1.20 -8.75 2.58
CA ILE A 56 2.03 -9.88 2.24
C ILE A 56 3.25 -9.37 1.48
N SER A 57 3.04 -8.40 0.61
CA SER A 57 4.14 -7.81 -0.13
C SER A 57 3.79 -6.38 -0.53
N VAL A 58 4.79 -5.58 -0.75
CA VAL A 58 4.63 -4.20 -1.20
C VAL A 58 5.64 -3.98 -2.32
N GLU A 59 5.16 -3.52 -3.46
CA GLU A 59 6.05 -3.25 -4.59
C GLU A 59 5.87 -1.84 -5.08
N GLU A 60 6.94 -1.18 -5.43
CA GLU A 60 6.86 0.16 -5.99
C GLU A 60 6.46 0.04 -7.45
N GLU A 61 5.43 0.76 -7.83
CA GLU A 61 5.00 0.76 -9.21
C GLU A 61 5.76 1.82 -9.94
N LYS A 62 6.59 1.43 -10.87
CA LYS A 62 7.33 2.39 -11.63
C LYS A 62 6.61 2.70 -12.89
N ASP A 63 6.57 4.01 -13.19
CA ASP A 63 5.86 4.38 -14.21
C ASP A 63 6.57 4.46 -15.43
N ASN A 64 7.67 4.19 -15.56
CA ASN A 64 8.33 4.41 -16.68
C ASN A 64 8.30 3.32 -17.51
N LEU A 65 7.55 3.07 -18.12
CA LEU A 65 7.50 2.06 -18.87
C LEU A 65 8.08 2.16 -19.98
N THR A 66 8.77 2.63 -20.27
CA THR A 66 9.43 2.73 -21.23
C THR A 66 9.47 1.87 -22.12
N ILE A 67 9.43 1.41 -22.53
CA ILE A 67 9.56 0.58 -23.40
C ILE A 67 9.77 0.92 -24.39
#